data_6826027bd5940318152807225375e593
#
_entry.id   6826027bd5940318152807225375e593
#
_cell.length_a   1.000
_cell.length_b   1.000
_cell.length_c   1.000
_cell.angle_alpha   90.00
_cell.angle_beta   90.00
_cell.angle_gamma   90.00
#
_symmetry.space_group_name_H-M   'P 1'
#
loop_
_entity.id
_entity.type
_entity.pdbx_description
1 polymer ?
#
loop_
_entity_poly.entity_id
_entity_poly.type
_entity_poly.pdbx_seq_one_letter_code
_entity_poly.pdbx_strand_id
1 'polypeptide(L)'
;ACLVGSEMCIRDRGHHFSSIAGAGPITGPIGAAMFGWLPVTLWVLIGGIFFGGVHDFGALFASIRHQGKSIGEIISLNMSKRAKQLFIIFSYLTLILVVAAFAAIVASTFGATYKDGVLDMAASATKASVAMVSIMFILIAIIFGFAVYRRHTPMVISSILGVGAIVLCMAVGMNFHPFYFSMNTWTVSYTHLRAHETCADL
;
A
#
# COMPACT_ATOMS: atom_id res chain seq x y z
N ALA A 1 -11.73 18.77 -10.58
CA ALA A 1 -12.86 19.51 -10.04
C ALA A 1 -13.88 18.54 -9.48
N CYS A 2 -14.08 18.54 -8.16
CA CYS A 2 -15.12 17.76 -7.49
C CYS A 2 -16.48 18.35 -7.86
N LEU A 3 -17.08 17.90 -8.94
CA LEU A 3 -18.43 18.27 -9.36
C LEU A 3 -19.52 17.32 -8.85
N VAL A 4 -19.17 16.25 -8.16
CA VAL A 4 -20.11 15.25 -7.63
C VAL A 4 -19.83 15.05 -6.15
N GLY A 5 -20.63 15.67 -5.33
CA GLY A 5 -20.80 15.49 -3.88
C GLY A 5 -19.55 15.30 -3.00
N SER A 6 -19.55 15.89 -1.83
CA SER A 6 -18.45 15.85 -0.84
C SER A 6 -18.05 14.41 -0.44
N GLU A 7 -18.97 13.46 -0.45
CA GLU A 7 -18.72 12.06 -0.08
C GLU A 7 -17.86 11.33 -1.11
N MET A 8 -18.07 11.60 -2.40
CA MET A 8 -17.26 11.02 -3.47
C MET A 8 -15.81 11.52 -3.43
N CYS A 9 -15.62 12.80 -3.11
CA CYS A 9 -14.29 13.39 -2.93
C CYS A 9 -13.52 12.81 -1.74
N ILE A 10 -14.18 12.52 -0.64
CA ILE A 10 -13.55 11.90 0.55
C ILE A 10 -13.13 10.47 0.23
N ARG A 11 -13.98 9.73 -0.46
CA ARG A 11 -13.72 8.36 -0.88
C ARG A 11 -12.54 8.26 -1.85
N ASP A 12 -12.51 9.14 -2.87
CA ASP A 12 -11.43 9.20 -3.84
C ASP A 12 -10.10 9.57 -3.18
N ARG A 13 -10.09 10.53 -2.25
CA ARG A 13 -8.89 10.89 -1.49
C ARG A 13 -8.37 9.74 -0.62
N GLY A 14 -9.27 9.01 0.04
CA GLY A 14 -8.91 7.84 0.83
C GLY A 14 -8.29 6.74 -0.03
N HIS A 15 -8.85 6.47 -1.19
CA HIS A 15 -8.34 5.50 -2.14
C HIS A 15 -6.97 5.90 -2.71
N HIS A 16 -6.80 7.14 -3.12
CA HIS A 16 -5.52 7.66 -3.58
C HIS A 16 -4.45 7.60 -2.49
N PHE A 17 -4.79 7.99 -1.26
CA PHE A 17 -3.86 7.90 -0.15
C PHE A 17 -3.42 6.47 0.12
N SER A 18 -4.34 5.50 0.16
CA SER A 18 -4.02 4.09 0.39
C SER A 18 -3.18 3.46 -0.73
N SER A 19 -3.35 3.94 -1.97
CA SER A 19 -2.58 3.47 -3.13
C SER A 19 -1.16 4.03 -3.15
N ILE A 20 -0.97 5.27 -2.70
CA ILE A 20 0.34 5.96 -2.66
C ILE A 20 1.13 5.58 -1.42
N ALA A 21 0.48 5.54 -0.26
CA ALA A 21 1.10 5.24 1.02
C ALA A 21 1.33 3.73 1.21
N GLY A 22 2.09 3.11 0.32
CA GLY A 22 2.56 1.74 0.49
C GLY A 22 3.62 1.61 1.61
N ALA A 23 4.38 0.53 1.62
CA ALA A 23 5.45 0.31 2.61
C ALA A 23 6.63 1.31 2.48
N GLY A 24 6.82 1.93 1.31
CA GLY A 24 7.91 2.87 1.03
C GLY A 24 8.03 4.02 2.03
N PRO A 25 6.96 4.79 2.32
CA PRO A 25 6.98 5.88 3.30
C PRO A 25 7.34 5.47 4.73
N ILE A 26 7.19 4.20 5.08
CA ILE A 26 7.52 3.66 6.40
C ILE A 26 8.94 3.09 6.39
N THR A 27 9.23 2.18 5.47
CA THR A 27 10.52 1.46 5.41
C THR A 27 11.65 2.34 4.91
N GLY A 28 11.35 3.33 4.04
CA GLY A 28 12.33 4.29 3.51
C GLY A 28 13.00 5.10 4.61
N PRO A 29 12.25 5.87 5.41
CA PRO A 29 12.80 6.63 6.53
C PRO A 29 13.51 5.78 7.58
N ILE A 30 12.99 4.58 7.90
CA ILE A 30 13.63 3.65 8.84
C ILE A 30 14.99 3.20 8.31
N GLY A 31 15.07 2.78 7.04
CA GLY A 31 16.33 2.41 6.41
C GLY A 31 17.31 3.58 6.28
N ALA A 32 16.79 4.76 5.92
CA ALA A 32 17.59 5.96 5.81
C ALA A 32 18.13 6.46 7.18
N ALA A 33 17.40 6.24 8.26
CA ALA A 33 17.84 6.58 9.62
C ALA A 33 19.15 5.90 10.03
N MET A 34 19.51 4.77 9.40
CA MET A 34 20.80 4.10 9.60
C MET A 34 21.98 4.96 9.15
N PHE A 35 21.77 5.90 8.25
CA PHE A 35 22.79 6.85 7.76
C PHE A 35 22.87 8.13 8.60
N GLY A 36 22.04 8.26 9.63
CA GLY A 36 21.96 9.43 10.50
C GLY A 36 20.83 10.39 10.08
N TRP A 37 20.44 11.25 11.02
CA TRP A 37 19.29 12.16 10.85
C TRP A 37 19.52 13.26 9.82
N LEU A 38 20.75 13.79 9.70
CA LEU A 38 21.05 14.91 8.80
C LEU A 38 20.91 14.54 7.31
N PRO A 39 21.56 13.45 6.81
CA PRO A 39 21.36 13.00 5.43
C PRO A 39 19.91 12.69 5.11
N VAL A 40 19.17 12.08 6.06
CA VAL A 40 17.75 11.76 5.87
C VAL A 40 16.91 13.03 5.73
N THR A 41 17.10 14.01 6.60
CA THR A 41 16.36 15.28 6.57
C THR A 41 16.62 16.03 5.26
N LEU A 42 17.88 16.12 4.85
CA LEU A 42 18.25 16.75 3.58
C LEU A 42 17.64 16.02 2.38
N TRP A 43 17.68 14.69 2.37
CA TRP A 43 17.09 13.89 1.30
C TRP A 43 15.57 14.01 1.23
N VAL A 44 14.87 14.01 2.36
CA VAL A 44 13.42 14.18 2.42
C VAL A 44 13.02 15.58 1.91
N LEU A 45 13.72 16.62 2.33
CA LEU A 45 13.43 18.00 1.89
C LEU A 45 13.74 18.20 0.41
N ILE A 46 14.97 17.93 -0.01
CA ILE A 46 15.42 18.14 -1.38
C ILE A 46 14.73 17.16 -2.32
N GLY A 47 14.71 15.88 -1.96
CA GLY A 47 14.07 14.84 -2.76
C GLY A 47 12.57 15.04 -2.89
N GLY A 48 11.88 15.39 -1.81
CA GLY A 48 10.45 15.67 -1.81
C GLY A 48 10.09 16.86 -2.70
N ILE A 49 10.88 17.93 -2.70
CA ILE A 49 10.63 19.11 -3.52
C ILE A 49 10.99 18.85 -4.99
N PHE A 50 12.24 18.43 -5.26
CA PHE A 50 12.74 18.38 -6.63
C PHE A 50 12.35 17.08 -7.36
N PHE A 51 12.38 15.95 -6.70
CA PHE A 51 12.03 14.68 -7.33
C PHE A 51 10.54 14.33 -7.20
N GLY A 52 9.93 14.57 -6.03
CA GLY A 52 8.50 14.34 -5.84
C GLY A 52 7.64 15.45 -6.42
N GLY A 53 7.71 16.64 -5.84
CA GLY A 53 6.82 17.76 -6.17
C GLY A 53 6.91 18.22 -7.63
N VAL A 54 8.10 18.36 -8.19
CA VAL A 54 8.29 18.78 -9.60
C VAL A 54 7.81 17.70 -10.56
N HIS A 55 8.11 16.42 -10.27
CA HIS A 55 7.65 15.30 -11.09
C HIS A 55 6.12 15.19 -11.09
N ASP A 56 5.50 15.21 -9.93
CA ASP A 56 4.04 15.06 -9.80
C ASP A 56 3.30 16.26 -10.39
N PHE A 57 3.82 17.47 -10.17
CA PHE A 57 3.29 18.68 -10.80
C PHE A 57 3.40 18.62 -12.33
N GLY A 58 4.54 18.18 -12.85
CA GLY A 58 4.75 18.03 -14.29
C GLY A 58 3.80 17.01 -14.93
N ALA A 59 3.61 15.86 -14.28
CA ALA A 59 2.69 14.84 -14.72
C ALA A 59 1.23 15.33 -14.71
N LEU A 60 0.81 15.99 -13.62
CA LEU A 60 -0.52 16.56 -13.49
C LEU A 60 -0.78 17.66 -14.51
N PHE A 61 0.16 18.59 -14.68
CA PHE A 61 0.07 19.66 -15.67
C PHE A 61 -0.05 19.12 -17.10
N ALA A 62 0.78 18.14 -17.46
CA ALA A 62 0.70 17.49 -18.76
C ALA A 62 -0.66 16.81 -18.98
N SER A 63 -1.18 16.11 -17.97
CA SER A 63 -2.49 15.46 -18.04
C SER A 63 -3.62 16.47 -18.22
N ILE A 64 -3.65 17.56 -17.45
CA ILE A 64 -4.69 18.60 -17.55
C ILE A 64 -4.65 19.27 -18.92
N ARG A 65 -3.47 19.59 -19.43
CA ARG A 65 -3.29 20.19 -20.75
C ARG A 65 -3.78 19.30 -21.91
N HIS A 66 -3.78 17.98 -21.69
CA HIS A 66 -4.23 16.99 -22.66
C HIS A 66 -5.60 16.36 -22.29
N GLN A 67 -6.45 17.10 -21.61
CA GLN A 67 -7.84 16.70 -21.29
C GLN A 67 -7.95 15.44 -20.41
N GLY A 68 -7.03 15.26 -19.48
CA GLY A 68 -7.03 14.11 -18.55
C GLY A 68 -6.46 12.82 -19.14
N LYS A 69 -5.71 12.88 -20.24
CA LYS A 69 -5.09 11.70 -20.83
C LYS A 69 -3.96 11.13 -19.97
N SER A 70 -3.78 9.82 -20.05
CA SER A 70 -2.66 9.14 -19.39
C SER A 70 -1.31 9.54 -20.01
N ILE A 71 -0.24 9.46 -19.22
CA ILE A 71 1.12 9.78 -19.69
C ILE A 71 1.51 8.97 -20.93
N GLY A 72 1.16 7.68 -20.99
CA GLY A 72 1.41 6.84 -22.15
C GLY A 72 0.72 7.32 -23.41
N GLU A 73 -0.47 7.90 -23.29
CA GLU A 73 -1.20 8.47 -24.42
C GLU A 73 -0.62 9.80 -24.86
N ILE A 74 -0.20 10.64 -23.90
CA ILE A 74 0.50 11.90 -24.15
C ILE A 74 1.82 11.65 -24.91
N ILE A 75 2.57 10.62 -24.52
CA ILE A 75 3.79 10.20 -25.23
C ILE A 75 3.49 9.82 -26.68
N SER A 76 2.37 9.10 -26.92
CA SER A 76 2.01 8.73 -28.30
C SER A 76 1.63 9.91 -29.19
N LEU A 77 1.09 10.99 -28.59
CA LEU A 77 0.70 12.20 -29.30
C LEU A 77 1.89 13.12 -29.62
N ASN A 78 2.84 13.22 -28.70
CA ASN A 78 3.95 14.17 -28.81
C ASN A 78 5.24 13.55 -29.37
N MET A 79 5.41 12.22 -29.27
CA MET A 79 6.62 11.54 -29.72
C MET A 79 6.34 10.54 -30.85
N SER A 80 5.97 9.30 -30.49
CA SER A 80 5.66 8.27 -31.49
C SER A 80 4.92 7.08 -30.85
N LYS A 81 4.31 6.24 -31.69
CA LYS A 81 3.68 4.99 -31.25
C LYS A 81 4.71 3.99 -30.67
N ARG A 82 5.95 3.98 -31.17
CA ARG A 82 7.04 3.15 -30.64
C ARG A 82 7.45 3.58 -29.22
N ALA A 83 7.54 4.88 -28.99
CA ALA A 83 7.82 5.42 -27.67
C ALA A 83 6.72 5.04 -26.65
N LYS A 84 5.46 5.07 -27.05
CA LYS A 84 4.34 4.57 -26.23
C LYS A 84 4.53 3.10 -25.86
N GLN A 85 4.86 2.24 -26.83
CA GLN A 85 5.04 0.81 -26.58
C GLN A 85 6.19 0.55 -25.60
N LEU A 86 7.34 1.22 -25.79
CA LEU A 86 8.46 1.12 -24.88
C LEU A 86 8.11 1.59 -23.47
N PHE A 87 7.38 2.69 -23.35
CA PHE A 87 6.90 3.18 -22.06
C PHE A 87 5.96 2.20 -21.36
N ILE A 88 5.04 1.57 -22.11
CA ILE A 88 4.12 0.56 -21.53
C ILE A 88 4.91 -0.66 -21.05
N ILE A 89 5.85 -1.17 -21.84
CA ILE A 89 6.69 -2.29 -21.43
C ILE A 89 7.51 -1.93 -20.18
N PHE A 90 8.14 -0.76 -20.15
CA PHE A 90 8.89 -0.26 -19.00
C PHE A 90 8.00 -0.18 -17.75
N SER A 91 6.82 0.44 -17.89
CA SER A 91 5.86 0.57 -16.78
C SER A 91 5.40 -0.80 -16.26
N TYR A 92 5.13 -1.74 -17.15
CA TYR A 92 4.73 -3.10 -16.78
C TYR A 92 5.83 -3.83 -16.01
N LEU A 93 7.07 -3.78 -16.49
CA LEU A 93 8.21 -4.38 -15.79
C LEU A 93 8.44 -3.74 -14.42
N THR A 94 8.31 -2.41 -14.34
CA THR A 94 8.42 -1.67 -13.07
C THR A 94 7.33 -2.10 -12.08
N LEU A 95 6.09 -2.27 -12.54
CA LEU A 95 4.99 -2.75 -11.70
C LEU A 95 5.25 -4.16 -11.15
N ILE A 96 5.75 -5.07 -11.99
CA ILE A 96 6.15 -6.42 -11.53
C ILE A 96 7.23 -6.33 -10.44
N LEU A 97 8.25 -5.50 -10.66
CA LEU A 97 9.32 -5.29 -9.68
C LEU A 97 8.79 -4.75 -8.35
N VAL A 98 7.89 -3.77 -8.40
CA VAL A 98 7.25 -3.19 -7.20
C VAL A 98 6.43 -4.24 -6.45
N VAL A 99 5.63 -5.04 -7.16
CA VAL A 99 4.85 -6.13 -6.54
C VAL A 99 5.76 -7.16 -5.89
N ALA A 100 6.83 -7.55 -6.55
CA ALA A 100 7.81 -8.50 -6.00
C ALA A 100 8.50 -7.94 -4.75
N ALA A 101 8.89 -6.66 -4.76
CA ALA A 101 9.49 -6.00 -3.61
C ALA A 101 8.52 -5.94 -2.42
N PHE A 102 7.27 -5.57 -2.64
CA PHE A 102 6.26 -5.58 -1.57
C PHE A 102 5.96 -6.98 -1.05
N ALA A 103 5.89 -7.97 -1.92
CA ALA A 103 5.72 -9.36 -1.51
C ALA A 103 6.86 -9.84 -0.59
N ALA A 104 8.10 -9.49 -0.92
CA ALA A 104 9.26 -9.80 -0.09
C ALA A 104 9.21 -9.10 1.28
N ILE A 105 8.84 -7.80 1.32
CA ILE A 105 8.70 -7.04 2.58
C ILE A 105 7.61 -7.65 3.46
N VAL A 106 6.43 -7.90 2.91
CA VAL A 106 5.31 -8.51 3.65
C VAL A 106 5.69 -9.90 4.18
N ALA A 107 6.29 -10.74 3.32
CA ALA A 107 6.72 -12.06 3.70
C ALA A 107 7.78 -12.05 4.81
N SER A 108 8.72 -11.10 4.78
CA SER A 108 9.73 -10.95 5.84
C SER A 108 9.14 -10.45 7.17
N THR A 109 8.07 -9.66 7.10
CA THR A 109 7.37 -9.13 8.28
C THR A 109 6.54 -10.20 8.98
N PHE A 110 5.91 -11.09 8.23
CA PHE A 110 5.01 -12.12 8.77
C PHE A 110 5.67 -13.49 8.91
N GLY A 111 6.76 -13.75 8.17
CA GLY A 111 7.42 -15.04 8.12
C GLY A 111 8.06 -15.44 9.43
N ALA A 112 7.83 -16.68 9.86
CA ALA A 112 8.48 -17.26 11.04
C ALA A 112 10.00 -17.25 10.88
N THR A 113 10.71 -17.04 11.98
CA THR A 113 12.18 -17.02 12.02
C THR A 113 12.68 -18.39 12.48
N TYR A 114 13.61 -18.95 11.70
CA TYR A 114 14.28 -20.20 12.03
C TYR A 114 15.74 -19.92 12.37
N LYS A 115 16.21 -20.49 13.45
CA LYS A 115 17.61 -20.44 13.89
C LYS A 115 18.14 -21.86 13.96
N ASP A 116 19.21 -22.15 13.23
CA ASP A 116 19.81 -23.51 13.13
C ASP A 116 18.80 -24.62 12.74
N GLY A 117 17.80 -24.27 11.89
CA GLY A 117 16.76 -25.20 11.46
C GLY A 117 15.60 -25.39 12.44
N VAL A 118 15.67 -24.80 13.63
CA VAL A 118 14.61 -24.85 14.65
C VAL A 118 13.83 -23.52 14.68
N LEU A 119 12.52 -23.61 14.88
CA LEU A 119 11.65 -22.42 14.98
C LEU A 119 12.02 -21.62 16.24
N ASP A 120 12.47 -20.38 16.05
CA ASP A 120 12.65 -19.44 17.16
C ASP A 120 11.28 -18.89 17.58
N MET A 121 10.72 -19.46 18.66
CA MET A 121 9.39 -19.11 19.14
C MET A 121 9.29 -17.65 19.58
N ALA A 122 10.32 -17.10 20.21
CA ALA A 122 10.27 -15.72 20.71
C ALA A 122 10.26 -14.69 19.56
N ALA A 123 11.15 -14.84 18.58
CA ALA A 123 11.17 -13.97 17.41
C ALA A 123 9.96 -14.18 16.49
N SER A 124 9.47 -15.43 16.39
CA SER A 124 8.32 -15.75 15.55
C SER A 124 6.99 -15.32 16.17
N ALA A 125 6.86 -15.30 17.50
CA ALA A 125 5.63 -14.85 18.17
C ALA A 125 5.26 -13.41 17.82
N THR A 126 6.23 -12.50 17.82
CA THR A 126 5.99 -11.10 17.42
C THR A 126 5.50 -11.00 15.97
N LYS A 127 6.13 -11.72 15.05
CA LYS A 127 5.73 -11.74 13.63
C LYS A 127 4.37 -12.38 13.41
N ALA A 128 4.06 -13.45 14.14
CA ALA A 128 2.75 -14.08 14.10
C ALA A 128 1.65 -13.16 14.66
N SER A 129 1.94 -12.37 15.70
CA SER A 129 1.02 -11.35 16.23
C SER A 129 0.73 -10.27 15.17
N VAL A 130 1.75 -9.76 14.48
CA VAL A 130 1.57 -8.78 13.40
C VAL A 130 0.73 -9.35 12.26
N ALA A 131 0.97 -10.61 11.87
CA ALA A 131 0.18 -11.29 10.86
C ALA A 131 -1.29 -11.41 11.26
N MET A 132 -1.56 -11.84 12.52
CA MET A 132 -2.92 -11.97 13.06
C MET A 132 -3.65 -10.63 13.08
N VAL A 133 -3.02 -9.57 13.59
CA VAL A 133 -3.60 -8.22 13.62
C VAL A 133 -3.91 -7.73 12.20
N SER A 134 -3.02 -7.96 11.25
CA SER A 134 -3.21 -7.55 9.85
C SER A 134 -4.42 -8.25 9.22
N ILE A 135 -4.59 -9.55 9.43
CA ILE A 135 -5.76 -10.30 8.94
C ILE A 135 -7.05 -9.77 9.59
N MET A 136 -7.03 -9.51 10.90
CA MET A 136 -8.18 -8.95 11.59
C MET A 136 -8.53 -7.54 11.08
N PHE A 137 -7.54 -6.73 10.72
CA PHE A 137 -7.80 -5.41 10.11
C PHE A 137 -8.50 -5.53 8.76
N ILE A 138 -8.15 -6.52 7.94
CA ILE A 138 -8.86 -6.78 6.68
C ILE A 138 -10.33 -7.13 6.95
N LEU A 139 -10.60 -8.00 7.91
CA LEU A 139 -11.98 -8.35 8.28
C LEU A 139 -12.77 -7.13 8.78
N ILE A 140 -12.16 -6.30 9.64
CA ILE A 140 -12.80 -5.05 10.09
C ILE A 140 -13.06 -4.11 8.92
N ALA A 141 -12.12 -3.96 8.01
CA ALA A 141 -12.29 -3.10 6.84
C ALA A 141 -13.48 -3.54 5.96
N ILE A 142 -13.63 -4.85 5.75
CA ILE A 142 -14.78 -5.42 5.02
C ILE A 142 -16.09 -5.13 5.75
N ILE A 143 -16.15 -5.39 7.07
CA ILE A 143 -17.35 -5.14 7.89
C ILE A 143 -17.69 -3.65 7.92
N PHE A 144 -16.69 -2.80 8.10
CA PHE A 144 -16.84 -1.35 8.09
C PHE A 144 -17.35 -0.85 6.73
N GLY A 145 -16.74 -1.32 5.63
CA GLY A 145 -17.20 -1.00 4.28
C GLY A 145 -18.65 -1.41 4.07
N PHE A 146 -19.04 -2.61 4.47
CA PHE A 146 -20.41 -3.08 4.37
C PHE A 146 -21.39 -2.24 5.23
N ALA A 147 -21.01 -1.91 6.46
CA ALA A 147 -21.85 -1.10 7.36
C ALA A 147 -22.06 0.32 6.82
N VAL A 148 -21.00 0.99 6.35
CA VAL A 148 -21.07 2.35 5.86
C VAL A 148 -21.79 2.44 4.52
N TYR A 149 -21.42 1.56 3.55
CA TYR A 149 -21.94 1.66 2.18
C TYR A 149 -23.33 1.03 2.02
N ARG A 150 -23.61 -0.09 2.67
CA ARG A 150 -24.88 -0.80 2.46
C ARG A 150 -25.95 -0.44 3.49
N ARG A 151 -25.56 -0.14 4.72
CA ARG A 151 -26.50 0.25 5.79
C ARG A 151 -26.66 1.75 5.98
N HIS A 152 -25.88 2.58 5.26
CA HIS A 152 -25.93 4.04 5.38
C HIS A 152 -25.82 4.52 6.83
N THR A 153 -25.00 3.87 7.64
CA THR A 153 -24.79 4.27 9.03
C THR A 153 -24.10 5.64 9.09
N PRO A 154 -24.45 6.50 10.05
CA PRO A 154 -23.82 7.81 10.18
C PRO A 154 -22.32 7.66 10.40
N MET A 155 -21.54 8.40 9.62
CA MET A 155 -20.08 8.24 9.52
C MET A 155 -19.35 8.40 10.86
N VAL A 156 -19.86 9.30 11.72
CA VAL A 156 -19.27 9.54 13.05
C VAL A 156 -19.34 8.29 13.94
N ILE A 157 -20.52 7.65 14.01
CA ILE A 157 -20.73 6.45 14.82
C ILE A 157 -19.89 5.29 14.28
N SER A 158 -19.89 5.11 12.96
CA SER A 158 -19.08 4.09 12.30
C SER A 158 -17.59 4.28 12.55
N SER A 159 -17.09 5.53 12.55
CA SER A 159 -15.69 5.83 12.81
C SER A 159 -15.30 5.52 14.25
N ILE A 160 -16.13 5.87 15.23
CA ILE A 160 -15.87 5.57 16.64
C ILE A 160 -15.84 4.06 16.87
N LEU A 161 -16.83 3.34 16.33
CA LEU A 161 -16.85 1.87 16.39
C LEU A 161 -15.67 1.24 15.68
N GLY A 162 -15.27 1.77 14.52
CA GLY A 162 -14.11 1.32 13.77
C GLY A 162 -12.81 1.46 14.56
N VAL A 163 -12.58 2.62 15.18
CA VAL A 163 -11.40 2.84 16.04
C VAL A 163 -11.42 1.91 17.25
N GLY A 164 -12.56 1.74 17.90
CA GLY A 164 -12.72 0.77 19.00
C GLY A 164 -12.41 -0.66 18.57
N ALA A 165 -12.88 -1.08 17.40
CA ALA A 165 -12.60 -2.38 16.82
C ALA A 165 -11.10 -2.58 16.52
N ILE A 166 -10.41 -1.55 16.02
CA ILE A 166 -8.97 -1.60 15.78
C ILE A 166 -8.20 -1.84 17.10
N VAL A 167 -8.52 -1.09 18.15
CA VAL A 167 -7.89 -1.26 19.47
C VAL A 167 -8.15 -2.66 20.03
N LEU A 168 -9.36 -3.17 19.91
CA LEU A 168 -9.73 -4.52 20.31
C LEU A 168 -8.91 -5.58 19.54
N CYS A 169 -8.78 -5.42 18.22
CA CYS A 169 -7.99 -6.34 17.40
C CYS A 169 -6.51 -6.32 17.76
N MET A 170 -5.94 -5.18 18.09
CA MET A 170 -4.56 -5.10 18.56
C MET A 170 -4.42 -5.90 19.88
N ALA A 171 -5.31 -5.71 20.84
CA ALA A 171 -5.29 -6.44 22.10
C ALA A 171 -5.43 -7.95 21.90
N VAL A 172 -6.35 -8.40 21.04
CA VAL A 172 -6.54 -9.82 20.72
C VAL A 172 -5.32 -10.40 20.01
N GLY A 173 -4.80 -9.71 18.99
CA GLY A 173 -3.65 -10.18 18.20
C GLY A 173 -2.35 -10.28 19.00
N MET A 174 -2.17 -9.46 20.04
CA MET A 174 -1.03 -9.55 20.95
C MET A 174 -1.11 -10.80 21.86
N ASN A 175 -2.31 -11.25 22.21
CA ASN A 175 -2.51 -12.39 23.12
C ASN A 175 -2.75 -13.71 22.38
N PHE A 176 -3.29 -13.67 21.16
CA PHE A 176 -3.64 -14.84 20.37
C PHE A 176 -3.04 -14.74 18.97
N HIS A 177 -2.02 -15.56 18.68
CA HIS A 177 -1.24 -15.50 17.44
C HIS A 177 -0.87 -16.90 16.92
N PRO A 178 -1.82 -17.64 16.35
CA PRO A 178 -1.60 -19.04 15.92
C PRO A 178 -0.81 -19.19 14.61
N PHE A 179 -0.51 -18.10 13.90
CA PHE A 179 0.05 -18.14 12.54
C PHE A 179 1.58 -18.16 12.53
N TYR A 180 2.18 -19.34 12.58
CA TYR A 180 3.63 -19.54 12.45
C TYR A 180 3.99 -20.10 11.06
N PHE A 181 3.62 -19.37 9.99
CA PHE A 181 3.89 -19.82 8.63
C PHE A 181 5.28 -19.38 8.15
N SER A 182 5.88 -20.21 7.27
CA SER A 182 7.16 -19.88 6.65
C SER A 182 7.07 -18.66 5.74
N MET A 183 8.20 -18.02 5.48
CA MET A 183 8.29 -16.88 4.56
C MET A 183 7.76 -17.23 3.17
N ASN A 184 8.04 -18.42 2.68
CA ASN A 184 7.56 -18.87 1.37
C ASN A 184 6.03 -18.96 1.30
N THR A 185 5.38 -19.45 2.37
CA THR A 185 3.92 -19.52 2.46
C THR A 185 3.30 -18.13 2.39
N TRP A 186 3.86 -17.15 3.11
CA TRP A 186 3.39 -15.77 3.06
C TRP A 186 3.60 -15.12 1.69
N THR A 187 4.73 -15.36 1.04
CA THR A 187 4.98 -14.85 -0.32
C THR A 187 3.93 -15.37 -1.31
N VAL A 188 3.67 -16.68 -1.30
CA VAL A 188 2.65 -17.28 -2.18
C VAL A 188 1.26 -16.76 -1.88
N SER A 189 0.88 -16.67 -0.59
CA SER A 189 -0.43 -16.15 -0.20
C SER A 189 -0.63 -14.70 -0.63
N TYR A 190 0.37 -13.84 -0.43
CA TYR A 190 0.31 -12.44 -0.83
C TYR A 190 0.16 -12.27 -2.35
N THR A 191 0.98 -12.98 -3.12
CA THR A 191 0.91 -12.89 -4.58
C THR A 191 -0.40 -13.43 -5.14
N HIS A 192 -0.94 -14.49 -4.53
CA HIS A 192 -2.21 -15.08 -4.94
C HIS A 192 -3.41 -14.17 -4.65
N LEU A 193 -3.47 -13.59 -3.45
CA LEU A 193 -4.52 -12.63 -3.08
C LEU A 193 -4.49 -11.40 -3.99
N ARG A 194 -3.31 -10.85 -4.28
CA ARG A 194 -3.18 -9.68 -5.14
C ARG A 194 -3.52 -9.97 -6.61
N ALA A 195 -3.24 -11.17 -7.09
CA ALA A 195 -3.66 -11.58 -8.44
C ALA A 195 -5.20 -11.59 -8.59
N HIS A 196 -5.93 -11.91 -7.51
CA HIS A 196 -7.38 -11.87 -7.52
C HIS A 196 -7.97 -10.46 -7.48
N GLU A 197 -7.31 -9.51 -6.79
CA GLU A 197 -7.75 -8.10 -6.78
C GLU A 197 -7.66 -7.48 -8.17
N THR A 198 -6.60 -7.74 -8.91
CA THR A 198 -6.42 -7.22 -10.27
C THR A 198 -7.40 -7.81 -11.29
N CYS A 199 -7.96 -8.99 -11.04
CA CYS A 199 -9.00 -9.58 -11.88
C CYS A 199 -10.41 -9.07 -11.57
N ALA A 200 -10.64 -8.47 -10.41
CA ALA A 200 -11.96 -7.95 -10.02
C ALA A 200 -12.22 -6.52 -10.51
N ASP A 201 -11.15 -5.80 -10.93
CA ASP A 201 -11.20 -4.41 -11.42
C ASP A 201 -11.17 -4.31 -12.96
N LEU A 202 -11.18 -5.44 -13.69
CA LEU A 202 -11.32 -5.55 -15.15
C LEU A 202 -12.76 -5.93 -15.56
#